data_869ad5256b1dd4de8f27d1fc034a2932
#
_entry.id   869ad5256b1dd4de8f27d1fc034a2932
#
_cell.length_a   1.000
_cell.length_b   1.000
_cell.length_c   1.000
_cell.angle_alpha   90.00
_cell.angle_beta   90.00
_cell.angle_gamma   90.00
#
_symmetry.space_group_name_H-M   'P 1'
#
loop_
_entity.id
_entity.type
_entity.pdbx_description
1 polymer ?
#
loop_
_entity_poly.entity_id
_entity_poly.type
_entity_poly.pdbx_seq_one_letter_code
_entity_poly.pdbx_strand_id
1 'polypeptide(L)'
;MKKILFILFVAVLPVFICAQNSAERRVKVAVAELKRSAYEGRFTLLYYNAANDVTDKQSGEITLKGNKFHITLAGNETKFDGKTQWLFVSELNEVSITEPTAEELKEVSPLAMIEYYISKDRISEGEDGEINFYPTNPKDSEYFRIKLRINKSNLPSKLTIYQNNADRITLVWDSLNKTKVDDSYFYFDTTKYPNVEVNDLR
;
A
#
# COMPACT_ATOMS: atom_id res chain seq x y z
N MET A 1 -62.10 -14.18 -25.95
CA MET A 1 -61.46 -14.01 -24.63
C MET A 1 -59.98 -14.01 -24.85
N LYS A 2 -59.26 -12.85 -24.84
CA LYS A 2 -57.83 -12.70 -25.02
C LYS A 2 -57.17 -12.76 -23.63
N LYS A 3 -56.35 -13.77 -23.38
CA LYS A 3 -55.51 -13.87 -22.16
C LYS A 3 -54.29 -12.95 -22.32
N ILE A 4 -54.19 -11.90 -21.50
CA ILE A 4 -53.02 -11.03 -21.39
C ILE A 4 -52.02 -11.74 -20.46
N LEU A 5 -50.87 -12.11 -21.02
CA LEU A 5 -49.73 -12.66 -20.28
C LEU A 5 -48.90 -11.49 -19.73
N PHE A 6 -48.94 -11.28 -18.42
CA PHE A 6 -48.13 -10.28 -17.73
C PHE A 6 -46.70 -10.88 -17.51
N ILE A 7 -45.72 -10.40 -18.28
CA ILE A 7 -44.31 -10.76 -18.07
C ILE A 7 -43.78 -9.83 -16.99
N LEU A 8 -43.52 -10.39 -15.80
CA LEU A 8 -42.87 -9.70 -14.69
C LEU A 8 -41.37 -9.61 -14.99
N PHE A 9 -40.91 -8.46 -15.48
CA PHE A 9 -39.47 -8.19 -15.66
C PHE A 9 -38.88 -7.77 -14.32
N VAL A 10 -38.26 -8.72 -13.59
CA VAL A 10 -37.55 -8.43 -12.35
C VAL A 10 -36.19 -7.81 -12.71
N ALA A 11 -36.07 -6.51 -12.49
CA ALA A 11 -34.80 -5.79 -12.66
C ALA A 11 -33.84 -6.12 -11.50
N VAL A 12 -32.90 -7.03 -11.75
CA VAL A 12 -31.85 -7.47 -10.76
C VAL A 12 -30.53 -6.72 -11.01
N LEU A 13 -30.52 -5.44 -11.38
CA LEU A 13 -29.28 -4.78 -11.83
C LEU A 13 -28.64 -3.67 -10.95
N PRO A 14 -29.15 -3.23 -9.76
CA PRO A 14 -28.44 -2.16 -9.03
C PRO A 14 -27.49 -2.61 -7.92
N VAL A 15 -27.50 -3.91 -7.51
CA VAL A 15 -26.78 -4.31 -6.29
C VAL A 15 -25.25 -4.39 -6.48
N PHE A 16 -24.78 -4.82 -7.65
CA PHE A 16 -23.34 -4.94 -7.91
C PHE A 16 -22.62 -3.59 -8.06
N ILE A 17 -23.26 -2.58 -8.67
CA ILE A 17 -22.67 -1.25 -8.84
C ILE A 17 -22.55 -0.53 -7.49
N CYS A 18 -23.49 -0.76 -6.58
CA CYS A 18 -23.47 -0.17 -5.25
C CYS A 18 -22.35 -0.76 -4.36
N ALA A 19 -22.06 -2.07 -4.47
CA ALA A 19 -21.01 -2.73 -3.70
C ALA A 19 -19.60 -2.30 -4.14
N GLN A 20 -19.35 -2.17 -5.44
CA GLN A 20 -18.08 -1.69 -5.97
C GLN A 20 -17.76 -0.26 -5.50
N ASN A 21 -18.76 0.63 -5.57
CA ASN A 21 -18.62 2.00 -5.07
C ASN A 21 -18.39 2.06 -3.55
N SER A 22 -18.89 1.09 -2.78
CA SER A 22 -18.68 1.00 -1.33
C SER A 22 -17.23 0.68 -1.00
N ALA A 23 -16.65 -0.37 -1.60
CA ALA A 23 -15.28 -0.79 -1.39
C ALA A 23 -14.28 0.32 -1.77
N GLU A 24 -14.41 0.89 -2.97
CA GLU A 24 -13.58 1.98 -3.44
C GLU A 24 -13.66 3.21 -2.51
N ARG A 25 -14.86 3.57 -2.07
CA ARG A 25 -15.04 4.66 -1.11
C ARG A 25 -14.32 4.41 0.21
N ARG A 26 -14.37 3.18 0.74
CA ARG A 26 -13.67 2.81 1.98
C ARG A 26 -12.16 2.96 1.83
N VAL A 27 -11.57 2.55 0.71
CA VAL A 27 -10.13 2.74 0.44
C VAL A 27 -9.79 4.22 0.34
N LYS A 28 -10.58 5.02 -0.40
CA LYS A 28 -10.37 6.48 -0.50
C LYS A 28 -10.44 7.17 0.85
N VAL A 29 -11.34 6.75 1.73
CA VAL A 29 -11.44 7.27 3.11
C VAL A 29 -10.18 6.93 3.91
N ALA A 30 -9.67 5.69 3.80
CA ALA A 30 -8.45 5.28 4.50
C ALA A 30 -7.22 6.06 4.01
N VAL A 31 -7.06 6.24 2.71
CA VAL A 31 -6.00 7.06 2.12
C VAL A 31 -6.11 8.52 2.58
N ALA A 32 -7.31 9.09 2.56
CA ALA A 32 -7.54 10.47 3.01
C ALA A 32 -7.23 10.65 4.50
N GLU A 33 -7.55 9.65 5.35
CA GLU A 33 -7.21 9.68 6.78
C GLU A 33 -5.70 9.66 7.01
N LEU A 34 -4.96 8.79 6.29
CA LEU A 34 -3.49 8.75 6.36
C LEU A 34 -2.84 10.06 5.91
N LYS A 35 -3.40 10.71 4.89
CA LYS A 35 -2.86 11.98 4.36
C LYS A 35 -3.19 13.20 5.22
N ARG A 36 -4.27 13.14 6.00
CA ARG A 36 -4.75 14.28 6.81
C ARG A 36 -3.88 14.59 8.02
N SER A 37 -3.20 13.58 8.56
CA SER A 37 -2.39 13.68 9.77
C SER A 37 -1.05 12.98 9.58
N ALA A 38 -0.08 13.27 10.45
CA ALA A 38 1.10 12.42 10.53
C ALA A 38 0.80 11.17 11.37
N TYR A 39 1.39 10.06 10.96
CA TYR A 39 1.31 8.75 11.62
C TYR A 39 2.69 8.15 11.77
N GLU A 40 2.91 7.45 12.87
CA GLU A 40 4.07 6.60 13.11
C GLU A 40 3.61 5.20 13.52
N GLY A 41 4.39 4.20 13.18
CA GLY A 41 4.05 2.84 13.52
C GLY A 41 5.09 1.81 13.17
N ARG A 42 4.74 0.56 13.47
CA ARG A 42 5.54 -0.62 13.13
C ARG A 42 4.73 -1.52 12.21
N PHE A 43 5.46 -2.22 11.35
CA PHE A 43 4.88 -3.19 10.45
C PHE A 43 5.73 -4.45 10.36
N THR A 44 5.11 -5.53 9.93
CA THR A 44 5.75 -6.81 9.64
C THR A 44 5.44 -7.22 8.20
N LEU A 45 6.47 -7.54 7.44
CA LEU A 45 6.39 -8.20 6.13
C LEU A 45 6.58 -9.70 6.32
N LEU A 46 5.68 -10.48 5.74
CA LEU A 46 5.73 -11.94 5.73
C LEU A 46 5.72 -12.42 4.28
N TYR A 47 6.72 -13.21 3.92
CA TYR A 47 6.84 -13.83 2.61
C TYR A 47 6.47 -15.30 2.73
N TYR A 48 5.63 -15.77 1.80
CA TYR A 48 5.15 -17.14 1.78
C TYR A 48 5.41 -17.76 0.41
N ASN A 49 5.83 -19.02 0.41
CA ASN A 49 5.94 -19.81 -0.81
C ASN A 49 4.56 -20.37 -1.25
N ALA A 50 4.55 -21.05 -2.39
CA ALA A 50 3.33 -21.70 -2.92
C ALA A 50 2.75 -22.79 -1.98
N ALA A 51 3.56 -23.41 -1.11
CA ALA A 51 3.11 -24.35 -0.08
C ALA A 51 2.52 -23.66 1.15
N ASN A 52 2.49 -22.32 1.18
CA ASN A 52 2.03 -21.49 2.28
C ASN A 52 2.94 -21.51 3.53
N ASP A 53 4.20 -21.90 3.36
CA ASP A 53 5.21 -21.77 4.41
C ASP A 53 5.76 -20.35 4.43
N VAL A 54 6.04 -19.83 5.63
CA VAL A 54 6.73 -18.56 5.79
C VAL A 54 8.21 -18.75 5.45
N THR A 55 8.67 -18.11 4.39
CA THR A 55 10.06 -18.20 3.92
C THR A 55 10.93 -17.07 4.43
N ASP A 56 10.32 -15.90 4.72
CA ASP A 56 11.01 -14.76 5.32
C ASP A 56 10.04 -13.91 6.14
N LYS A 57 10.59 -13.24 7.14
CA LYS A 57 9.88 -12.30 8.00
C LYS A 57 10.77 -11.11 8.32
N GLN A 58 10.31 -9.92 7.97
CA GLN A 58 11.00 -8.67 8.25
C GLN A 58 10.09 -7.74 9.04
N SER A 59 10.64 -6.99 9.97
CA SER A 59 9.93 -5.96 10.73
C SER A 59 10.56 -4.60 10.49
N GLY A 60 9.73 -3.58 10.38
CA GLY A 60 10.17 -2.22 10.12
C GLY A 60 9.35 -1.18 10.86
N GLU A 61 9.79 0.05 10.75
CA GLU A 61 9.10 1.22 11.27
C GLU A 61 8.72 2.14 10.12
N ILE A 62 7.64 2.88 10.28
CA ILE A 62 7.14 3.82 9.28
C ILE A 62 6.65 5.09 9.95
N THR A 63 7.04 6.22 9.38
CA THR A 63 6.43 7.53 9.66
C THR A 63 5.88 8.10 8.36
N LEU A 64 4.63 8.56 8.39
CA LEU A 64 3.91 9.12 7.24
C LEU A 64 3.44 10.53 7.55
N LYS A 65 3.48 11.45 6.56
CA LYS A 65 2.85 12.77 6.62
C LYS A 65 2.48 13.26 5.22
N GLY A 66 1.20 13.23 4.88
CA GLY A 66 0.77 13.50 3.51
C GLY A 66 1.33 12.46 2.53
N ASN A 67 2.12 12.91 1.57
CA ASN A 67 2.84 12.03 0.63
C ASN A 67 4.26 11.68 1.10
N LYS A 68 4.73 12.27 2.20
CA LYS A 68 6.08 12.06 2.73
C LYS A 68 6.13 10.80 3.58
N PHE A 69 7.26 10.13 3.54
CA PHE A 69 7.48 8.98 4.41
C PHE A 69 8.93 8.82 4.84
N HIS A 70 9.11 8.17 5.96
CA HIS A 70 10.35 7.61 6.44
C HIS A 70 10.09 6.16 6.84
N ILE A 71 10.83 5.24 6.26
CA ILE A 71 10.72 3.80 6.49
C ILE A 71 12.10 3.27 6.88
N THR A 72 12.15 2.50 7.96
CA THR A 72 13.31 1.68 8.30
C THR A 72 12.94 0.21 8.17
N LEU A 73 13.74 -0.55 7.43
CA LEU A 73 13.52 -1.97 7.18
C LEU A 73 14.87 -2.68 6.99
N ALA A 74 15.09 -3.76 7.70
CA ALA A 74 16.31 -4.58 7.60
C ALA A 74 17.61 -3.76 7.70
N GLY A 75 17.64 -2.74 8.56
CA GLY A 75 18.81 -1.86 8.77
C GLY A 75 18.96 -0.75 7.74
N ASN A 76 18.15 -0.73 6.68
CA ASN A 76 18.14 0.35 5.69
C ASN A 76 17.12 1.43 6.05
N GLU A 77 17.35 2.63 5.56
CA GLU A 77 16.49 3.79 5.79
C GLU A 77 16.07 4.40 4.46
N THR A 78 14.77 4.55 4.24
CA THR A 78 14.23 5.24 3.06
C THR A 78 13.45 6.46 3.51
N LYS A 79 13.83 7.63 3.02
CA LYS A 79 13.11 8.89 3.21
C LYS A 79 12.59 9.41 1.89
N PHE A 80 11.43 10.04 1.93
CA PHE A 80 10.81 10.70 0.78
C PHE A 80 10.12 11.99 1.24
N ASP A 81 10.49 13.12 0.66
CA ASP A 81 9.97 14.44 1.03
C ASP A 81 8.75 14.90 0.20
N GLY A 82 8.27 14.01 -0.68
CA GLY A 82 7.20 14.29 -1.63
C GLY A 82 7.72 14.52 -3.06
N LYS A 83 9.03 14.59 -3.27
CA LYS A 83 9.70 14.73 -4.57
C LYS A 83 10.96 13.87 -4.66
N THR A 84 11.87 14.05 -3.71
CA THR A 84 13.17 13.38 -3.66
C THR A 84 13.11 12.21 -2.68
N GLN A 85 13.68 11.08 -3.08
CA GLN A 85 13.88 9.90 -2.26
C GLN A 85 15.36 9.72 -1.93
N TRP A 86 15.64 9.38 -0.69
CA TRP A 86 16.94 8.97 -0.19
C TRP A 86 16.84 7.52 0.31
N LEU A 87 17.60 6.63 -0.30
CA LEU A 87 17.78 5.26 0.19
C LEU A 87 19.17 5.13 0.80
N PHE A 88 19.24 5.03 2.12
CA PHE A 88 20.48 4.79 2.83
C PHE A 88 20.63 3.30 3.15
N VAL A 89 21.71 2.71 2.66
CA VAL A 89 22.11 1.33 2.91
C VAL A 89 23.21 1.33 3.99
N SER A 90 22.84 0.98 5.21
CA SER A 90 23.73 1.13 6.38
C SER A 90 24.99 0.29 6.28
N GLU A 91 24.90 -0.94 5.74
CA GLU A 91 26.07 -1.84 5.59
C GLU A 91 27.12 -1.29 4.63
N LEU A 92 26.71 -0.51 3.63
CA LEU A 92 27.60 0.11 2.66
C LEU A 92 27.99 1.54 3.04
N ASN A 93 27.32 2.14 4.03
CA ASN A 93 27.41 3.56 4.37
C ASN A 93 27.21 4.45 3.13
N GLU A 94 26.20 4.12 2.32
CA GLU A 94 25.90 4.76 1.04
C GLU A 94 24.46 5.27 1.02
N VAL A 95 24.25 6.46 0.44
CA VAL A 95 22.94 7.01 0.18
C VAL A 95 22.74 7.26 -1.31
N SER A 96 21.73 6.66 -1.89
CA SER A 96 21.27 6.95 -3.26
C SER A 96 20.14 7.96 -3.22
N ILE A 97 20.22 8.97 -4.10
CA ILE A 97 19.24 10.06 -4.22
C ILE A 97 18.55 9.96 -5.58
N THR A 98 17.23 9.87 -5.59
CA THR A 98 16.41 9.75 -6.80
C THR A 98 15.19 10.67 -6.77
N GLU A 99 14.53 10.85 -7.91
CA GLU A 99 13.16 11.40 -8.01
C GLU A 99 12.25 10.30 -8.59
N PRO A 100 11.68 9.44 -7.74
CA PRO A 100 10.98 8.25 -8.19
C PRO A 100 9.63 8.58 -8.84
N THR A 101 9.25 7.76 -9.82
CA THR A 101 7.90 7.72 -10.39
C THR A 101 6.90 7.13 -9.40
N ALA A 102 5.59 7.28 -9.66
CA ALA A 102 4.55 6.66 -8.85
C ALA A 102 4.65 5.12 -8.87
N GLU A 103 5.16 4.53 -9.96
CA GLU A 103 5.35 3.10 -10.09
C GLU A 103 6.51 2.59 -9.22
N GLU A 104 7.60 3.33 -9.13
CA GLU A 104 8.71 3.02 -8.24
C GLU A 104 8.33 3.22 -6.77
N LEU A 105 7.56 4.27 -6.45
CA LEU A 105 7.12 4.54 -5.07
C LEU A 105 6.22 3.42 -4.50
N LYS A 106 5.44 2.71 -5.33
CA LYS A 106 4.60 1.59 -4.85
C LYS A 106 5.44 0.45 -4.26
N GLU A 107 6.70 0.29 -4.71
CA GLU A 107 7.59 -0.78 -4.22
C GLU A 107 8.14 -0.49 -2.82
N VAL A 108 8.18 0.77 -2.41
CA VAL A 108 8.81 1.19 -1.15
C VAL A 108 7.82 1.75 -0.13
N SER A 109 6.70 2.30 -0.55
CA SER A 109 5.71 2.92 0.34
C SER A 109 4.36 2.20 0.32
N PRO A 110 3.91 1.66 1.47
CA PRO A 110 2.59 1.02 1.55
C PRO A 110 1.43 1.96 1.21
N LEU A 111 1.55 3.27 1.48
CA LEU A 111 0.53 4.24 1.08
C LEU A 111 0.53 4.45 -0.44
N ALA A 112 1.71 4.67 -1.04
CA ALA A 112 1.83 4.81 -2.49
C ALA A 112 1.37 3.54 -3.23
N MET A 113 1.64 2.35 -2.66
CA MET A 113 1.14 1.07 -3.15
C MET A 113 -0.39 1.04 -3.20
N ILE A 114 -1.07 1.40 -2.11
CA ILE A 114 -2.55 1.44 -2.07
C ILE A 114 -3.08 2.45 -3.10
N GLU A 115 -2.48 3.64 -3.21
CA GLU A 115 -2.88 4.67 -4.18
C GLU A 115 -2.67 4.23 -5.63
N TYR A 116 -1.56 3.55 -5.90
CA TYR A 116 -1.29 3.01 -7.23
C TYR A 116 -2.36 2.00 -7.64
N TYR A 117 -2.66 1.02 -6.79
CA TYR A 117 -3.63 -0.03 -7.11
C TYR A 117 -5.08 0.49 -7.17
N ILE A 118 -5.46 1.47 -6.34
CA ILE A 118 -6.81 2.08 -6.46
C ILE A 118 -7.01 2.79 -7.81
N SER A 119 -5.94 3.25 -8.44
CA SER A 119 -5.98 3.93 -9.74
C SER A 119 -5.94 2.98 -10.94
N LYS A 120 -5.50 1.74 -10.77
CA LYS A 120 -5.23 0.77 -11.85
C LYS A 120 -6.17 -0.43 -11.85
N ASP A 121 -6.62 -0.86 -10.68
CA ASP A 121 -7.31 -2.13 -10.47
C ASP A 121 -8.83 -1.97 -10.36
N ARG A 122 -9.52 -3.07 -10.62
CA ARG A 122 -10.94 -3.21 -10.27
C ARG A 122 -11.06 -3.55 -8.79
N ILE A 123 -11.90 -2.80 -8.08
CA ILE A 123 -12.08 -2.93 -6.64
C ILE A 123 -13.44 -3.53 -6.34
N SER A 124 -13.51 -4.47 -5.40
CA SER A 124 -14.75 -5.10 -4.93
C SER A 124 -14.72 -5.39 -3.44
N GLU A 125 -15.87 -5.52 -2.82
CA GLU A 125 -15.99 -6.08 -1.48
C GLU A 125 -15.58 -7.56 -1.51
N GLY A 126 -14.85 -7.98 -0.48
CA GLY A 126 -14.49 -9.35 -0.20
C GLY A 126 -15.29 -9.90 0.97
N GLU A 127 -14.96 -11.11 1.38
CA GLU A 127 -15.49 -11.74 2.60
C GLU A 127 -14.97 -11.01 3.85
N ASP A 128 -15.72 -11.05 4.94
CA ASP A 128 -15.35 -10.49 6.26
C ASP A 128 -14.92 -9.01 6.23
N GLY A 129 -15.47 -8.23 5.28
CA GLY A 129 -15.17 -6.82 5.13
C GLY A 129 -13.79 -6.53 4.54
N GLU A 130 -13.11 -7.50 3.97
CA GLU A 130 -11.92 -7.30 3.15
C GLU A 130 -12.27 -6.55 1.86
N ILE A 131 -11.29 -5.88 1.29
CA ILE A 131 -11.40 -5.23 -0.01
C ILE A 131 -10.44 -5.93 -0.96
N ASN A 132 -10.95 -6.39 -2.10
CA ASN A 132 -10.16 -7.04 -3.13
C ASN A 132 -9.85 -6.05 -4.26
N PHE A 133 -8.60 -6.10 -4.73
CA PHE A 133 -8.15 -5.47 -5.95
C PHE A 133 -7.79 -6.55 -6.97
N TYR A 134 -8.21 -6.39 -8.19
CA TYR A 134 -7.92 -7.30 -9.30
C TYR A 134 -7.33 -6.50 -10.45
N PRO A 135 -6.18 -6.90 -11.00
CA PRO A 135 -5.56 -6.18 -12.10
C PRO A 135 -6.52 -6.05 -13.28
N THR A 136 -6.62 -4.84 -13.84
CA THR A 136 -7.44 -4.60 -15.03
C THR A 136 -6.89 -5.34 -16.24
N ASN A 137 -5.56 -5.51 -16.32
CA ASN A 137 -4.88 -6.31 -17.32
C ASN A 137 -4.13 -7.49 -16.66
N PRO A 138 -4.77 -8.64 -16.42
CA PRO A 138 -4.15 -9.77 -15.71
C PRO A 138 -2.93 -10.39 -16.41
N LYS A 139 -2.81 -10.21 -17.74
CA LYS A 139 -1.69 -10.79 -18.50
C LYS A 139 -0.36 -10.06 -18.26
N ASP A 140 -0.43 -8.78 -17.93
CA ASP A 140 0.74 -7.92 -17.73
C ASP A 140 0.99 -7.65 -16.24
N SER A 141 0.31 -8.36 -15.34
CA SER A 141 0.42 -8.22 -13.91
C SER A 141 1.20 -9.39 -13.28
N GLU A 142 2.04 -9.10 -12.31
CA GLU A 142 2.75 -10.12 -11.52
C GLU A 142 1.87 -10.74 -10.41
N TYR A 143 0.72 -10.16 -10.14
CA TYR A 143 -0.25 -10.64 -9.15
C TYR A 143 -1.62 -10.85 -9.78
N PHE A 144 -2.43 -11.73 -9.19
CA PHE A 144 -3.81 -11.95 -9.60
C PHE A 144 -4.83 -11.32 -8.65
N ARG A 145 -4.42 -11.01 -7.41
CA ARG A 145 -5.29 -10.37 -6.41
C ARG A 145 -4.50 -9.71 -5.30
N ILE A 146 -4.99 -8.55 -4.84
CA ILE A 146 -4.56 -7.94 -3.57
C ILE A 146 -5.77 -7.90 -2.64
N LYS A 147 -5.55 -8.18 -1.35
CA LYS A 147 -6.54 -8.02 -0.28
C LYS A 147 -6.10 -6.93 0.68
N LEU A 148 -6.99 -6.01 1.00
CA LEU A 148 -6.77 -4.96 2.00
C LEU A 148 -7.80 -5.07 3.12
N ARG A 149 -7.35 -5.06 4.36
CA ARG A 149 -8.19 -4.85 5.54
C ARG A 149 -8.01 -3.44 6.08
N ILE A 150 -9.13 -2.80 6.37
CA ILE A 150 -9.21 -1.49 7.00
C ILE A 150 -9.87 -1.69 8.36
N ASN A 151 -9.26 -1.12 9.42
CA ASN A 151 -9.77 -1.23 10.78
C ASN A 151 -10.91 -0.20 11.03
N LYS A 152 -11.48 -0.25 12.24
CA LYS A 152 -12.59 0.64 12.66
C LYS A 152 -12.21 2.12 12.70
N SER A 153 -10.92 2.45 12.73
CA SER A 153 -10.41 3.83 12.68
C SER A 153 -10.13 4.31 11.25
N ASN A 154 -10.60 3.59 10.23
CA ASN A 154 -10.32 3.82 8.81
C ASN A 154 -8.82 3.79 8.46
N LEU A 155 -8.01 3.02 9.18
CA LEU A 155 -6.60 2.83 8.87
C LEU A 155 -6.38 1.43 8.29
N PRO A 156 -5.43 1.25 7.36
CA PRO A 156 -5.06 -0.08 6.90
C PRO A 156 -4.49 -0.88 8.07
N SER A 157 -4.83 -2.16 8.12
CA SER A 157 -4.34 -3.09 9.16
C SER A 157 -3.61 -4.29 8.56
N LYS A 158 -3.97 -4.70 7.36
CA LYS A 158 -3.31 -5.80 6.65
C LYS A 158 -3.49 -5.62 5.14
N LEU A 159 -2.42 -5.86 4.40
CA LEU A 159 -2.44 -5.95 2.94
C LEU A 159 -1.79 -7.27 2.53
N THR A 160 -2.40 -8.02 1.61
CA THR A 160 -1.85 -9.27 1.11
C THR A 160 -1.85 -9.27 -0.41
N ILE A 161 -0.70 -9.49 -1.01
CA ILE A 161 -0.49 -9.61 -2.46
C ILE A 161 -0.38 -11.10 -2.79
N TYR A 162 -1.25 -11.60 -3.66
CA TYR A 162 -1.23 -12.96 -4.19
C TYR A 162 -0.61 -12.94 -5.58
N GLN A 163 0.59 -13.47 -5.70
CA GLN A 163 1.38 -13.48 -6.94
C GLN A 163 0.97 -14.63 -7.87
N ASN A 164 1.26 -14.49 -9.16
CA ASN A 164 0.89 -15.47 -10.18
C ASN A 164 1.66 -16.80 -10.05
N ASN A 165 2.83 -16.78 -9.40
CA ASN A 165 3.63 -17.98 -9.09
C ASN A 165 3.13 -18.72 -7.82
N ALA A 166 1.97 -18.32 -7.28
CA ALA A 166 1.38 -18.80 -6.04
C ALA A 166 2.10 -18.36 -4.74
N ASP A 167 3.15 -17.57 -4.82
CA ASP A 167 3.75 -16.93 -3.66
C ASP A 167 2.84 -15.82 -3.12
N ARG A 168 3.09 -15.39 -1.90
CA ARG A 168 2.29 -14.36 -1.25
C ARG A 168 3.16 -13.47 -0.38
N ILE A 169 2.92 -12.17 -0.46
CA ILE A 169 3.51 -11.17 0.44
C ILE A 169 2.39 -10.60 1.31
N THR A 170 2.60 -10.56 2.61
CA THR A 170 1.65 -9.97 3.56
C THR A 170 2.34 -8.89 4.36
N LEU A 171 1.81 -7.67 4.29
CA LEU A 171 2.14 -6.54 5.16
C LEU A 171 1.09 -6.47 6.27
N VAL A 172 1.52 -6.50 7.51
CA VAL A 172 0.70 -6.29 8.71
C VAL A 172 1.16 -5.02 9.38
N TRP A 173 0.24 -4.08 9.62
CA TRP A 173 0.51 -2.93 10.48
C TRP A 173 0.30 -3.34 11.92
N ASP A 174 1.41 -3.54 12.66
CA ASP A 174 1.38 -3.92 14.09
C ASP A 174 0.90 -2.74 14.95
N SER A 175 1.26 -1.53 14.55
CA SER A 175 0.74 -0.29 15.12
C SER A 175 0.76 0.83 14.08
N LEU A 176 -0.18 1.77 14.20
CA LEU A 176 -0.21 3.00 13.41
C LEU A 176 -0.92 4.08 14.23
N ASN A 177 -0.15 5.00 14.81
CA ASN A 177 -0.63 6.00 15.76
C ASN A 177 -0.42 7.40 15.20
N LYS A 178 -1.32 8.33 15.54
CA LYS A 178 -1.10 9.73 15.21
C LYS A 178 0.11 10.28 15.93
N THR A 179 0.91 11.06 15.21
CA THR A 179 2.10 11.71 15.73
C THR A 179 2.18 13.16 15.26
N LYS A 180 3.20 13.86 15.73
CA LYS A 180 3.56 15.20 15.23
C LYS A 180 5.02 15.16 14.81
N VAL A 181 5.28 15.52 13.57
CA VAL A 181 6.61 15.53 13.00
C VAL A 181 6.75 16.70 12.04
N ASP A 182 7.92 17.35 12.08
CA ASP A 182 8.25 18.44 11.16
C ASP A 182 8.61 17.89 9.78
N ASP A 183 8.49 18.71 8.75
CA ASP A 183 8.80 18.32 7.38
C ASP A 183 10.29 17.97 7.20
N SER A 184 11.18 18.60 7.97
CA SER A 184 12.62 18.32 7.97
C SER A 184 12.96 16.86 8.36
N TYR A 185 12.07 16.16 9.04
CA TYR A 185 12.24 14.74 9.40
C TYR A 185 12.36 13.84 8.17
N PHE A 186 11.73 14.22 7.06
CA PHE A 186 11.70 13.45 5.82
C PHE A 186 12.86 13.72 4.87
N TYR A 187 13.82 14.55 5.27
CA TYR A 187 15.07 14.78 4.54
C TYR A 187 16.19 13.91 5.11
N PHE A 188 17.10 13.49 4.24
CA PHE A 188 18.31 12.82 4.68
C PHE A 188 19.39 13.85 4.92
N ASP A 189 19.85 13.93 6.16
CA ASP A 189 20.90 14.86 6.60
C ASP A 189 22.26 14.14 6.61
N THR A 190 23.02 14.29 5.53
CA THR A 190 24.34 13.66 5.36
C THR A 190 25.33 14.01 6.47
N THR A 191 25.13 15.14 7.18
CA THR A 191 26.03 15.55 8.28
C THR A 191 25.97 14.61 9.49
N LYS A 192 24.90 13.83 9.61
CA LYS A 192 24.70 12.83 10.65
C LYS A 192 25.36 11.48 10.35
N TYR A 193 25.87 11.29 9.13
CA TYR A 193 26.44 10.03 8.66
C TYR A 193 27.90 10.26 8.23
N PRO A 194 28.88 10.06 9.13
CA PRO A 194 30.28 10.30 8.81
C PRO A 194 30.76 9.47 7.61
N ASN A 195 31.42 10.13 6.65
CA ASN A 195 31.96 9.51 5.43
C ASN A 195 30.92 8.76 4.58
N VAL A 196 29.64 9.15 4.63
CA VAL A 196 28.62 8.55 3.76
C VAL A 196 28.97 8.82 2.30
N GLU A 197 28.94 7.78 1.48
CA GLU A 197 29.02 7.90 0.03
C GLU A 197 27.66 8.37 -0.52
N VAL A 198 27.68 9.41 -1.37
CA VAL A 198 26.46 10.01 -1.92
C VAL A 198 26.40 9.77 -3.42
N ASN A 199 25.41 8.99 -3.85
CA ASN A 199 25.10 8.71 -5.25
C ASN A 199 23.87 9.49 -5.66
N ASP A 200 24.05 10.66 -6.28
CA ASP A 200 22.96 11.48 -6.81
C ASP A 200 22.60 11.02 -8.24
N LEU A 201 21.44 10.42 -8.38
CA LEU A 201 20.91 9.81 -9.62
C LEU A 201 19.74 10.61 -10.23
N ARG A 202 19.56 11.85 -9.81
CA ARG A 202 18.46 12.72 -10.32
C ARG A 202 18.75 13.32 -11.68
#